data_362cf0de3378a0cae7f81b4b1451b972
#
_entry.id   362cf0de3378a0cae7f81b4b1451b972
#
_cell.length_a   1.000
_cell.length_b   1.000
_cell.length_c   1.000
_cell.angle_alpha   90.00
_cell.angle_beta   90.00
_cell.angle_gamma   90.00
#
_symmetry.space_group_name_H-M   'P 1'
#
loop_
_entity.id
_entity.type
_entity.pdbx_description
1 polymer ?
#
loop_
_entity_poly.entity_id
_entity_poly.type
_entity_poly.pdbx_seq_one_letter_code
_entity_poly.pdbx_strand_id
1 'polypeptide(L)' 'MRVCFLVDFRGKLTRENYYVTGQVAEFEPAIAQALIGE' A
#
# COMPACT_ATOMS: atom_id res chain seq x y z
N MET A 1 7.25 -5.93 -4.96
CA MET A 1 5.94 -6.08 -5.61
C MET A 1 5.25 -4.74 -5.69
N ARG A 2 4.75 -4.40 -6.86
CA ARG A 2 4.17 -3.09 -7.08
C ARG A 2 2.69 -3.08 -6.71
N VAL A 3 2.26 -2.05 -5.99
CA VAL A 3 0.88 -1.94 -5.51
C VAL A 3 0.30 -0.61 -5.99
N CYS A 4 -0.89 -0.67 -6.59
CA CYS A 4 -1.63 0.53 -6.98
C CYS A 4 -2.77 0.74 -5.98
N PHE A 5 -2.85 1.92 -5.40
CA PHE A 5 -3.85 2.21 -4.39
C PHE A 5 -5.16 2.65 -5.02
N LEU A 6 -6.22 1.93 -4.70
CA LEU A 6 -7.57 2.25 -5.20
C LEU A 6 -8.31 3.21 -4.28
N VAL A 7 -7.82 3.39 -3.06
CA VAL A 7 -8.36 4.33 -2.08
C VAL A 7 -7.19 4.99 -1.38
N ASP A 8 -7.43 6.12 -0.74
CA ASP A 8 -6.42 6.76 0.08
C ASP A 8 -6.08 5.83 1.26
N PHE A 9 -4.80 5.72 1.58
CA PHE A 9 -4.34 4.79 2.60
C PHE A 9 -3.24 5.40 3.45
N ARG A 10 -3.32 5.14 4.75
CA ARG A 10 -2.23 5.40 5.69
C ARG A 10 -2.36 4.40 6.83
N GLY A 11 -1.28 3.73 7.17
CA GLY A 11 -1.32 2.76 8.25
C GLY A 11 0.05 2.23 8.58
N LYS A 12 0.10 1.34 9.60
CA LYS A 12 1.37 0.81 10.10
C LYS A 12 2.10 -0.03 9.07
N LEU A 13 1.38 -0.66 8.15
CA LEU A 13 2.00 -1.46 7.11
C LEU A 13 2.90 -0.62 6.20
N THR A 14 2.60 0.66 6.05
CA THR A 14 3.38 1.58 5.23
C THR A 14 4.19 2.56 6.09
N ARG A 15 4.42 2.21 7.36
CA ARG A 15 5.12 3.06 8.33
C ARG A 15 4.47 4.44 8.44
N GLU A 16 3.14 4.46 8.37
CA GLU A 16 2.33 5.67 8.47
C GLU A 16 2.56 6.66 7.32
N ASN A 17 3.17 6.21 6.22
CA ASN A 17 3.24 7.02 5.01
C ASN A 17 1.87 7.07 4.36
N TYR A 18 1.51 8.25 3.87
CA TYR A 18 0.22 8.47 3.24
C TYR A 18 0.30 8.23 1.74
N TYR A 19 -0.63 7.45 1.22
CA TYR A 19 -0.75 7.18 -0.20
C TYR A 19 -2.14 7.58 -0.68
N VAL A 20 -2.20 8.18 -1.86
CA VAL A 20 -3.48 8.63 -2.42
C VAL A 20 -3.93 7.67 -3.52
N THR A 21 -5.23 7.70 -3.80
CA THR A 21 -5.83 6.89 -4.86
C THR A 21 -5.08 7.09 -6.17
N GLY A 22 -4.75 5.99 -6.82
CA GLY A 22 -4.03 6.01 -8.10
C GLY A 22 -2.52 5.99 -7.95
N GLN A 23 -2.01 6.16 -6.73
CA GLN A 23 -0.56 6.13 -6.51
C GLN A 23 -0.05 4.70 -6.57
N VAL A 24 1.14 4.53 -7.16
CA VAL A 24 1.80 3.22 -7.26
C VAL A 24 3.07 3.26 -6.42
N ALA A 25 3.30 2.20 -5.64
CA ALA A 25 4.48 2.09 -4.80
C ALA A 25 4.99 0.66 -4.78
N GLU A 26 6.27 0.49 -4.48
CA GLU A 26 6.92 -0.81 -4.40
C GLU A 26 6.98 -1.28 -2.95
N PHE A 27 6.58 -2.53 -2.69
CA PHE A 27 6.61 -3.13 -1.37
C PHE A 27 7.14 -4.55 -1.43
N GLU A 28 7.63 -5.06 -0.29
CA GLU A 28 7.95 -6.47 -0.17
C GLU A 28 6.68 -7.31 -0.37
N PRO A 29 6.80 -8.55 -0.91
CA PRO A 29 5.61 -9.36 -1.18
C PRO A 29 4.70 -9.56 0.03
N ALA A 30 5.27 -9.75 1.22
CA ALA A 30 4.47 -9.96 2.43
C ALA A 30 3.63 -8.73 2.75
N ILE A 31 4.23 -7.54 2.64
CA ILE A 31 3.51 -6.30 2.91
C ILE A 31 2.49 -6.02 1.81
N ALA A 32 2.87 -6.26 0.55
CA ALA A 32 1.96 -6.05 -0.58
C ALA A 32 0.72 -6.92 -0.45
N GLN A 33 0.88 -8.19 -0.08
CA GLN A 33 -0.26 -9.09 0.09
C GLN A 33 -1.15 -8.67 1.25
N ALA A 34 -0.56 -8.17 2.34
CA ALA A 34 -1.34 -7.66 3.46
C ALA A 34 -2.17 -6.44 3.04
N LEU A 35 -1.60 -5.56 2.23
CA LEU A 35 -2.31 -4.40 1.72
C LEU A 35 -3.46 -4.79 0.79
N ILE A 36 -3.22 -5.77 -0.09
CA ILE A 36 -4.23 -6.25 -1.02
C ILE A 36 -5.36 -6.96 -0.26
N GLY A 37 -5.04 -7.66 0.82
CA GLY A 37 -6.01 -8.40 1.61
C GLY A 37 -6.91 -7.55 2.48
N GLU A 38 -6.60 -6.29 2.61
CA GLU A 38 -7.44 -5.36 3.39
C GLU A 38 -8.81 -5.10 2.69
#